data_d7ff9f017793a24f92f3eaf1962a7036
#
_entry.id   d7ff9f017793a24f92f3eaf1962a7036
#
_cell.length_a   1.000
_cell.length_b   1.000
_cell.length_c   1.000
_cell.angle_alpha   90.00
_cell.angle_beta   90.00
_cell.angle_gamma   90.00
#
_symmetry.space_group_name_H-M   'P 1'
#
loop_
_entity.id
_entity.type
_entity.pdbx_description
1 polymer ?
#
loop_
_entity_poly.entity_id
_entity_poly.type
_entity_poly.pdbx_seq_one_letter_code
_entity_poly.pdbx_strand_id
1 'polypeptide(L)'
;MAADASWVREHIRAIEDYHEPGVTYRDITPLLGNEAAFGRAIDDLGTCFHAAQVSRVVGVESRGFILDAPVAYRLRAGFVPVRKAGKLPWAVAREEYELE
;
A
#
# COMPACT_ATOMS: atom_id res chain seq x y z
N MET A 1 -5.69 -0.47 19.28
CA MET A 1 -6.93 0.12 18.78
C MET A 1 -6.73 0.58 17.34
N ALA A 2 -7.61 0.18 16.45
CA ALA A 2 -7.54 0.60 15.06
C ALA A 2 -7.99 2.06 14.91
N ALA A 3 -7.31 2.80 14.07
CA ALA A 3 -7.72 4.16 13.72
C ALA A 3 -9.02 4.11 12.91
N ASP A 4 -9.88 5.12 13.07
CA ASP A 4 -11.04 5.28 12.23
C ASP A 4 -10.60 5.73 10.83
N ALA A 5 -10.82 4.91 9.85
CA ALA A 5 -10.41 5.16 8.48
C ALA A 5 -11.57 5.60 7.57
N SER A 6 -12.72 5.94 8.14
CA SER A 6 -13.89 6.31 7.33
C SER A 6 -13.63 7.52 6.45
N TRP A 7 -12.75 8.43 6.85
CA TRP A 7 -12.39 9.62 6.07
C TRP A 7 -11.75 9.28 4.72
N VAL A 8 -11.16 8.10 4.60
CA VAL A 8 -10.47 7.68 3.38
C VAL A 8 -11.42 7.64 2.18
N ARG A 9 -12.69 7.31 2.44
CA ARG A 9 -13.69 7.18 1.36
C ARG A 9 -13.87 8.46 0.54
N GLU A 10 -13.67 9.61 1.16
CA GLU A 10 -13.77 10.90 0.48
C GLU A 10 -12.68 11.08 -0.57
N HIS A 11 -11.61 10.33 -0.46
CA HIS A 11 -10.44 10.43 -1.32
C HIS A 11 -10.28 9.22 -2.25
N ILE A 12 -11.30 8.37 -2.33
CA ILE A 12 -11.29 7.21 -3.22
C ILE A 12 -12.38 7.41 -4.26
N ARG A 13 -11.99 7.30 -5.54
CA ARG A 13 -12.92 7.43 -6.66
C ARG A 13 -13.41 6.06 -7.06
N ALA A 14 -14.74 5.86 -7.11
CA ALA A 14 -15.33 4.66 -7.65
C ALA A 14 -15.55 4.84 -9.16
N ILE A 15 -15.01 3.93 -9.95
CA ILE A 15 -15.18 3.93 -11.39
C ILE A 15 -15.94 2.65 -11.76
N GLU A 16 -17.21 2.81 -12.14
CA GLU A 16 -18.03 1.67 -12.47
C GLU A 16 -17.69 1.11 -13.84
N ASP A 17 -17.85 -0.19 -13.99
CA ASP A 17 -17.64 -0.91 -15.26
C ASP A 17 -16.23 -0.68 -15.84
N TYR A 18 -15.25 -0.51 -14.97
CA TYR A 18 -13.88 -0.33 -15.40
C TYR A 18 -13.22 -1.67 -15.64
N HIS A 19 -12.58 -1.79 -16.79
CA HIS A 19 -12.07 -2.97 -17.49
C HIS A 19 -13.18 -3.82 -18.07
N GLU A 20 -14.24 -4.09 -17.31
CA GLU A 20 -15.36 -4.89 -17.80
C GLU A 20 -16.63 -4.59 -17.02
N PRO A 21 -17.81 -4.84 -17.64
CA PRO A 21 -19.09 -4.61 -16.96
C PRO A 21 -19.19 -5.36 -15.65
N GLY A 22 -19.78 -4.72 -14.65
CA GLY A 22 -19.99 -5.29 -13.33
C GLY A 22 -18.83 -5.16 -12.36
N VAL A 23 -17.68 -4.67 -12.81
CA VAL A 23 -16.51 -4.45 -11.96
C VAL A 23 -16.41 -2.98 -11.59
N THR A 24 -16.37 -2.69 -10.30
CA THR A 24 -16.13 -1.32 -9.82
C THR A 24 -14.68 -1.20 -9.41
N TYR A 25 -13.95 -0.31 -10.08
CA TYR A 25 -12.55 -0.03 -9.75
C TYR A 25 -12.49 1.05 -8.69
N ARG A 26 -11.69 0.82 -7.66
CA ARG A 26 -11.44 1.81 -6.60
C ARG A 26 -10.12 2.51 -6.86
N ASP A 27 -10.21 3.76 -7.27
CA ASP A 27 -9.05 4.56 -7.65
C ASP A 27 -8.58 5.38 -6.44
N ILE A 28 -7.34 5.14 -6.01
CA ILE A 28 -6.76 5.84 -4.86
C ILE A 28 -5.93 7.07 -5.25
N THR A 29 -5.88 7.41 -6.54
CA THR A 29 -5.06 8.56 -6.95
C THR A 29 -5.48 9.87 -6.29
N PRO A 30 -6.77 10.14 -6.00
CA PRO A 30 -7.12 11.33 -5.24
C PRO A 30 -6.53 11.36 -3.84
N LEU A 31 -6.42 10.19 -3.19
CA LEU A 31 -5.77 10.08 -1.88
C LEU A 31 -4.28 10.41 -2.00
N LEU A 32 -3.61 9.82 -2.98
CA LEU A 32 -2.17 10.01 -3.17
C LEU A 32 -1.82 11.45 -3.55
N GLY A 33 -2.69 12.10 -4.30
CA GLY A 33 -2.44 13.45 -4.79
C GLY A 33 -2.78 14.56 -3.78
N ASN A 34 -3.38 14.22 -2.65
CA ASN A 34 -3.72 15.18 -1.61
C ASN A 34 -2.71 15.07 -0.48
N GLU A 35 -1.92 16.14 -0.25
CA GLU A 35 -0.81 16.04 0.70
C GLU A 35 -1.28 15.75 2.13
N ALA A 36 -2.39 16.34 2.57
CA ALA A 36 -2.91 16.10 3.91
C ALA A 36 -3.44 14.67 4.05
N ALA A 37 -4.20 14.19 3.05
CA ALA A 37 -4.76 12.84 3.07
C ALA A 37 -3.68 11.77 2.97
N PHE A 38 -2.72 11.95 2.07
CA PHE A 38 -1.63 11.01 1.91
C PHE A 38 -0.78 10.92 3.19
N GLY A 39 -0.40 12.08 3.72
CA GLY A 39 0.36 12.12 4.97
C GLY A 39 -0.38 11.46 6.12
N ARG A 40 -1.68 11.74 6.26
CA ARG A 40 -2.50 11.11 7.29
C ARG A 40 -2.57 9.59 7.12
N ALA A 41 -2.70 9.11 5.90
CA ALA A 41 -2.74 7.67 5.65
C ALA A 41 -1.44 6.99 6.09
N ILE A 42 -0.31 7.58 5.74
CA ILE A 42 0.99 7.05 6.13
C ILE A 42 1.17 7.09 7.65
N ASP A 43 0.79 8.20 8.28
CA ASP A 43 0.91 8.33 9.72
C ASP A 43 0.01 7.33 10.46
N ASP A 44 -1.22 7.14 10.00
CA ASP A 44 -2.14 6.17 10.61
C ASP A 44 -1.61 4.74 10.48
N LEU A 45 -1.10 4.37 9.31
CA LEU A 45 -0.47 3.06 9.12
C LEU A 45 0.75 2.89 10.03
N GLY A 46 1.61 3.89 10.10
CA GLY A 46 2.78 3.85 10.97
C GLY A 46 2.39 3.71 12.44
N THR A 47 1.36 4.42 12.87
CA THR A 47 0.88 4.35 14.26
C THR A 47 0.39 2.95 14.62
N CYS A 48 -0.25 2.23 13.69
CA CYS A 48 -0.71 0.87 13.94
C CYS A 48 0.43 -0.07 14.33
N PHE A 49 1.64 0.18 13.86
CA PHE A 49 2.78 -0.71 14.07
C PHE A 49 3.88 -0.10 14.93
N HIS A 50 3.65 1.07 15.50
CA HIS A 50 4.66 1.79 16.26
C HIS A 50 5.27 0.96 17.40
N ALA A 51 4.45 0.26 18.15
CA ALA A 51 4.89 -0.54 19.31
C ALA A 51 5.44 -1.90 18.92
N ALA A 52 5.34 -2.31 17.67
CA ALA A 52 5.73 -3.65 17.22
C ALA A 52 7.23 -3.79 16.93
N GLN A 53 8.00 -2.69 16.98
CA GLN A 53 9.44 -2.68 16.68
C GLN A 53 9.76 -3.31 15.32
N VAL A 54 9.07 -2.82 14.29
CA VAL A 54 9.21 -3.33 12.92
C VAL A 54 10.59 -3.01 12.39
N SER A 55 11.31 -4.03 11.91
CA SER A 55 12.63 -3.83 11.28
C SER A 55 12.55 -3.77 9.76
N ARG A 56 11.53 -4.34 9.16
CA ARG A 56 11.34 -4.35 7.71
C ARG A 56 9.86 -4.21 7.37
N VAL A 57 9.59 -3.49 6.31
CA VAL A 57 8.25 -3.39 5.71
C VAL A 57 8.33 -4.05 4.35
N VAL A 58 7.40 -4.95 4.06
CA VAL A 58 7.33 -5.66 2.78
C VAL A 58 6.24 -5.01 1.94
N GLY A 59 6.57 -4.63 0.73
CA GLY A 59 5.60 -4.04 -0.20
C GLY A 59 5.52 -4.82 -1.49
N VAL A 60 4.28 -5.03 -1.96
CA VAL A 60 4.01 -5.74 -3.21
C VAL A 60 3.84 -4.73 -4.34
N GLU A 61 4.48 -4.98 -5.50
CA GLU A 61 4.33 -4.08 -6.65
C GLU A 61 2.87 -4.00 -7.09
N SER A 62 2.39 -2.90 -7.61
CA SER A 62 3.14 -1.65 -7.65
C SER A 62 2.56 -0.63 -6.69
N ARG A 63 1.26 -0.69 -6.44
CA ARG A 63 0.59 0.21 -5.49
C ARG A 63 1.13 0.08 -4.08
N GLY A 64 1.47 -1.12 -3.67
CA GLY A 64 2.07 -1.36 -2.37
C GLY A 64 3.35 -0.57 -2.17
N PHE A 65 4.14 -0.38 -3.21
CA PHE A 65 5.38 0.39 -3.11
C PHE A 65 5.11 1.85 -2.72
N ILE A 66 4.04 2.43 -3.25
CA ILE A 66 3.70 3.84 -3.02
C ILE A 66 3.38 4.08 -1.54
N LEU A 67 2.66 3.14 -0.91
CA LEU A 67 2.26 3.28 0.49
C LEU A 67 3.30 2.70 1.44
N ASP A 68 3.89 1.57 1.10
CA ASP A 68 4.72 0.81 2.04
C ASP A 68 6.13 1.38 2.18
N ALA A 69 6.70 1.97 1.14
CA ALA A 69 7.98 2.64 1.26
C ALA A 69 7.92 3.86 2.19
N PRO A 70 6.91 4.75 2.08
CA PRO A 70 6.75 5.82 3.07
C PRO A 70 6.51 5.31 4.49
N VAL A 71 5.76 4.22 4.66
CA VAL A 71 5.54 3.62 5.98
C VAL A 71 6.85 3.10 6.57
N ALA A 72 7.68 2.45 5.75
CA ALA A 72 9.00 2.00 6.18
C ALA A 72 9.84 3.19 6.67
N TYR A 73 9.85 4.26 5.90
CA TYR A 73 10.56 5.48 6.28
C TYR A 73 10.03 6.04 7.61
N ARG A 74 8.70 6.12 7.74
CA ARG A 74 8.04 6.62 8.96
C ARG A 74 8.43 5.79 10.18
N LEU A 75 8.54 4.47 10.04
CA LEU A 75 8.89 3.54 11.11
C LEU A 75 10.41 3.39 11.31
N ARG A 76 11.22 4.04 10.47
CA ARG A 76 12.68 3.87 10.47
C ARG A 76 13.08 2.42 10.23
N ALA A 77 12.34 1.72 9.39
CA ALA A 77 12.55 0.33 9.01
C ALA A 77 13.11 0.24 7.60
N GLY A 78 13.68 -0.88 7.24
CA GLY A 78 14.05 -1.18 5.87
C GLY A 78 12.82 -1.53 5.04
N PHE A 79 12.96 -1.48 3.71
CA PHE A 79 11.90 -1.82 2.79
C PHE A 79 12.31 -3.01 1.93
N VAL A 80 11.44 -4.01 1.82
CA VAL A 80 11.67 -5.21 1.00
C VAL A 80 10.62 -5.25 -0.10
N PRO A 81 11.02 -5.11 -1.37
CA PRO A 81 10.07 -5.20 -2.47
C PRO A 81 9.73 -6.65 -2.80
N VAL A 82 8.46 -6.91 -3.07
CA VAL A 82 7.96 -8.16 -3.64
C VAL A 82 7.53 -7.86 -5.06
N ARG A 83 8.12 -8.53 -6.04
CA ARG A 83 7.90 -8.24 -7.45
C ARG A 83 7.59 -9.50 -8.22
N LYS A 84 7.02 -9.33 -9.41
CA LYS A 84 6.81 -10.43 -10.35
C LYS A 84 8.14 -11.07 -10.72
N ALA A 85 8.10 -12.37 -11.00
CA ALA A 85 9.28 -13.14 -11.34
C ALA A 85 10.10 -12.45 -12.45
N GLY A 86 11.42 -12.47 -12.28
CA GLY A 86 12.34 -11.92 -13.26
C GLY A 86 12.63 -10.43 -13.15
N LYS A 87 11.97 -9.73 -12.21
CA LYS A 87 12.15 -8.28 -12.08
C LYS A 87 13.17 -7.86 -11.05
N LEU A 88 13.77 -8.80 -10.35
CA LEU A 88 14.84 -8.53 -9.38
C LEU A 88 16.13 -9.15 -9.89
N PRO A 89 17.26 -8.39 -9.86
CA PRO A 89 18.50 -8.81 -10.52
C PRO A 89 19.40 -9.72 -9.70
N TRP A 90 19.05 -10.00 -8.46
CA TRP A 90 19.91 -10.76 -7.54
C TRP A 90 19.19 -12.01 -7.07
N ALA A 91 19.82 -12.81 -6.23
CA ALA A 91 19.20 -13.97 -5.62
C ALA A 91 17.96 -13.58 -4.82
N VAL A 92 16.87 -14.32 -4.99
CA VAL A 92 15.58 -14.00 -4.37
C VAL A 92 14.92 -15.26 -3.83
N ALA A 93 14.05 -15.07 -2.84
CA ALA A 93 13.09 -16.09 -2.46
C ALA A 93 11.89 -16.00 -3.41
N ARG A 94 11.28 -17.13 -3.74
CA ARG A 94 10.19 -17.17 -4.72
C ARG A 94 9.03 -18.00 -4.19
N GLU A 95 7.83 -17.47 -4.36
CA GLU A 95 6.57 -18.15 -4.04
C GLU A 95 5.58 -17.98 -5.17
N GLU A 96 4.67 -18.93 -5.28
CA GLU A 96 3.59 -18.87 -6.25
C GLU A 96 2.25 -18.95 -5.54
N TYR A 97 1.27 -18.22 -6.03
CA TYR A 97 -0.09 -18.27 -5.53
C TYR A 97 -1.06 -17.93 -6.64
N GLU A 98 -2.32 -18.34 -6.46
CA GLU A 98 -3.38 -18.04 -7.40
C GLU A 98 -4.40 -17.11 -6.76
N LEU A 99 -4.92 -16.18 -7.57
CA LEU A 99 -6.02 -15.32 -7.18
C LEU A 99 -7.33 -15.97 -7.65
N GLU A 100 -8.28 -16.06 -6.74
CA GLU A 100 -9.60 -16.57 -7.06
C GLU A 100 -10.52 -15.47 -7.59
#